data_d9fdee986edb7971da9a8e9861609d1a
#
_entry.id   d9fdee986edb7971da9a8e9861609d1a
#
_cell.length_a   1.000
_cell.length_b   1.000
_cell.length_c   1.000
_cell.angle_alpha   90.00
_cell.angle_beta   90.00
_cell.angle_gamma   90.00
#
_symmetry.space_group_name_H-M   'P 1'
#
loop_
_entity.id
_entity.type
_entity.pdbx_description
1 polymer ?
#
loop_
_entity_poly.entity_id
_entity_poly.type
_entity_poly.pdbx_seq_one_letter_code
_entity_poly.pdbx_strand_id
1 'polypeptide(L)'
;MRHPRDFFLPQAIGAPEPLREIPVTPSRMIHFLDFSNEKMVAKAGEIAKQTDILLGNLEDAVPVDRKEPARAGLIRAAKETDFGGTSLWTRVNSLESPWVLDDLEQIVAEIGDKLDVVMVPKVEGAWDIHYVDRLLAQLEAKAGLERPILVHAILETSQGVANLEEIAAASPRGATCSSATSRTPCRSTARSRRARASSGSGARPTSATARCGPA
;
A
#
# COMPACT_ATOMS: atom_id res chain seq x y z
N MET A 1 -0.98 -26.89 -10.64
CA MET A 1 -0.64 -25.73 -11.51
C MET A 1 -0.77 -24.50 -10.64
N ARG A 2 0.24 -23.66 -10.58
CA ARG A 2 0.14 -22.37 -9.89
C ARG A 2 -0.86 -21.48 -10.63
N HIS A 3 -1.69 -20.77 -9.87
CA HIS A 3 -2.64 -19.82 -10.46
C HIS A 3 -1.85 -18.68 -11.13
N PRO A 4 -2.31 -18.08 -12.27
CA PRO A 4 -1.60 -16.97 -12.90
C PRO A 4 -1.29 -15.81 -11.95
N ARG A 5 -2.10 -15.59 -10.91
CA ARG A 5 -1.83 -14.61 -9.86
C ARG A 5 -0.59 -14.93 -9.01
N ASP A 6 -0.20 -16.19 -8.93
CA ASP A 6 0.99 -16.60 -8.18
C ASP A 6 2.28 -16.14 -8.87
N PHE A 7 2.22 -15.75 -10.16
CA PHE A 7 3.33 -15.21 -10.91
C PHE A 7 3.56 -13.71 -10.65
N PHE A 8 2.59 -13.02 -10.07
CA PHE A 8 2.69 -11.61 -9.71
C PHE A 8 3.07 -11.39 -8.25
N LEU A 9 3.23 -12.45 -7.48
CA LEU A 9 3.73 -12.34 -6.11
C LEU A 9 5.21 -11.94 -6.12
N PRO A 10 5.65 -11.08 -5.20
CA PRO A 10 7.06 -10.78 -5.01
C PRO A 10 7.81 -12.09 -4.78
N GLN A 11 8.79 -12.38 -5.64
CA GLN A 11 9.52 -13.65 -5.59
C GLN A 11 10.93 -13.48 -5.05
N ALA A 12 11.12 -12.61 -4.07
CA ALA A 12 12.39 -12.56 -3.37
C ALA A 12 12.53 -13.81 -2.50
N ILE A 13 13.63 -14.54 -2.66
CA ILE A 13 13.94 -15.70 -1.82
C ILE A 13 14.09 -15.21 -0.37
N GLY A 14 13.34 -15.82 0.54
CA GLY A 14 13.32 -15.43 1.95
C GLY A 14 12.34 -14.32 2.32
N ALA A 15 11.60 -13.75 1.34
CA ALA A 15 10.50 -12.86 1.67
C ALA A 15 9.34 -13.62 2.33
N PRO A 16 8.61 -12.99 3.27
CA PRO A 16 7.45 -13.60 3.89
C PRO A 16 6.34 -13.89 2.87
N GLU A 17 5.56 -14.94 3.14
CA GLU A 17 4.42 -15.26 2.28
C GLU A 17 3.37 -14.14 2.35
N PRO A 18 2.83 -13.71 1.18
CA PRO A 18 1.76 -12.72 1.14
C PRO A 18 0.52 -13.22 1.89
N LEU A 19 -0.15 -12.32 2.59
CA LEU A 19 -1.40 -12.63 3.24
C LEU A 19 -2.46 -12.97 2.18
N ARG A 20 -3.13 -14.11 2.35
CA ARG A 20 -4.24 -14.51 1.47
C ARG A 20 -5.47 -13.65 1.68
N GLU A 21 -5.70 -13.25 2.92
CA GLU A 21 -6.77 -12.35 3.32
C GLU A 21 -6.16 -11.32 4.27
N ILE A 22 -6.32 -10.05 3.95
CA ILE A 22 -5.88 -8.97 4.82
C ILE A 22 -6.92 -8.84 5.93
N PRO A 23 -6.53 -8.97 7.21
CA PRO A 23 -7.47 -8.80 8.31
C PRO A 23 -8.08 -7.40 8.27
N VAL A 24 -9.41 -7.33 8.29
CA VAL A 24 -10.11 -6.05 8.40
C VAL A 24 -10.08 -5.62 9.86
N THR A 25 -9.17 -4.72 10.20
CA THR A 25 -9.16 -4.04 11.50
C THR A 25 -9.91 -2.73 11.35
N PRO A 26 -11.09 -2.57 11.96
CA PRO A 26 -11.81 -1.30 11.92
C PRO A 26 -10.99 -0.21 12.57
N SER A 27 -10.60 0.80 11.81
CA SER A 27 -9.86 1.96 12.30
C SER A 27 -10.73 3.20 12.17
N ARG A 28 -10.85 3.95 13.26
CA ARG A 28 -11.65 5.18 13.35
C ARG A 28 -10.82 6.41 13.06
N MET A 29 -9.52 6.34 13.43
CA MET A 29 -8.63 7.50 13.36
C MET A 29 -7.23 7.10 12.95
N ILE A 30 -6.68 7.88 12.00
CA ILE A 30 -5.26 7.90 11.67
C ILE A 30 -4.70 9.20 12.20
N HIS A 31 -3.73 9.12 13.10
CA HIS A 31 -3.05 10.30 13.62
C HIS A 31 -1.70 10.48 12.94
N PHE A 32 -1.55 11.58 12.20
CA PHE A 32 -0.29 11.94 11.53
C PHE A 32 0.66 12.59 12.53
N LEU A 33 1.89 12.12 12.60
CA LEU A 33 2.92 12.64 13.48
C LEU A 33 4.15 13.05 12.68
N ASP A 34 4.63 14.27 12.95
CA ASP A 34 5.92 14.76 12.45
C ASP A 34 7.04 14.34 13.40
N PHE A 35 7.77 13.30 13.02
CA PHE A 35 8.88 12.77 13.81
C PHE A 35 10.17 13.60 13.68
N SER A 36 10.21 14.67 12.88
CA SER A 36 11.30 15.64 12.91
C SER A 36 11.24 16.55 14.14
N ASN A 37 10.11 16.56 14.84
CA ASN A 37 9.86 17.39 16.02
C ASN A 37 9.97 16.55 17.31
N GLU A 38 11.03 16.77 18.08
CA GLU A 38 11.30 16.02 19.33
C GLU A 38 10.17 16.10 20.36
N LYS A 39 9.46 17.25 20.43
CA LYS A 39 8.31 17.39 21.34
C LYS A 39 7.14 16.50 20.94
N MET A 40 6.98 16.25 19.65
CA MET A 40 5.96 15.33 19.13
C MET A 40 6.39 13.88 19.34
N VAL A 41 7.66 13.57 19.11
CA VAL A 41 8.24 12.23 19.39
C VAL A 41 8.03 11.84 20.85
N ALA A 42 8.29 12.73 21.79
CA ALA A 42 8.09 12.49 23.23
C ALA A 42 6.64 12.15 23.60
N LYS A 43 5.65 12.58 22.79
CA LYS A 43 4.23 12.31 22.99
C LYS A 43 3.72 11.08 22.23
N ALA A 44 4.54 10.45 21.40
CA ALA A 44 4.12 9.35 20.53
C ALA A 44 3.44 8.22 21.32
N GLY A 45 3.99 7.83 22.47
CA GLY A 45 3.41 6.78 23.31
C GLY A 45 2.08 7.14 23.96
N GLU A 46 1.85 8.42 24.27
CA GLU A 46 0.55 8.90 24.80
C GLU A 46 -0.50 8.96 23.68
N ILE A 47 -0.11 9.45 22.51
CA ILE A 47 -0.97 9.53 21.34
C ILE A 47 -1.36 8.12 20.89
N ALA A 48 -0.43 7.18 20.87
CA ALA A 48 -0.68 5.79 20.51
C ALA A 48 -1.82 5.19 21.34
N LYS A 49 -1.89 5.43 22.63
CA LYS A 49 -2.98 4.91 23.50
C LYS A 49 -4.38 5.42 23.14
N GLN A 50 -4.47 6.48 22.35
CA GLN A 50 -5.74 7.13 21.99
C GLN A 50 -6.10 6.98 20.52
N THR A 51 -5.26 6.31 19.72
CA THR A 51 -5.41 6.21 18.27
C THR A 51 -5.38 4.76 17.83
N ASP A 52 -6.08 4.44 16.76
CA ASP A 52 -6.04 3.10 16.17
C ASP A 52 -4.78 2.95 15.27
N ILE A 53 -4.39 4.04 14.61
CA ILE A 53 -3.23 4.09 13.71
C ILE A 53 -2.40 5.34 14.02
N LEU A 54 -1.12 5.15 14.28
CA LEU A 54 -0.13 6.21 14.34
C LEU A 54 0.68 6.20 13.05
N LEU A 55 0.68 7.33 12.33
CA LEU A 55 1.32 7.45 11.04
C LEU A 55 2.49 8.43 11.08
N GLY A 56 3.70 7.89 10.86
CA GLY A 56 4.90 8.68 10.62
C GLY A 56 4.86 9.30 9.23
N ASN A 57 4.91 10.63 9.17
CA ASN A 57 4.86 11.33 7.90
C ASN A 57 6.26 11.80 7.49
N LEU A 58 6.72 11.37 6.31
CA LEU A 58 8.00 11.79 5.73
C LEU A 58 7.81 12.64 4.46
N GLU A 59 6.55 12.80 4.01
CA GLU A 59 6.21 13.46 2.74
C GLU A 59 5.91 14.96 2.94
N ASP A 60 4.98 15.54 2.22
CA ASP A 60 4.73 16.97 2.01
C ASP A 60 4.80 17.86 3.26
N ALA A 61 4.36 17.38 4.41
CA ALA A 61 4.39 18.17 5.64
C ALA A 61 5.81 18.33 6.25
N VAL A 62 6.80 17.61 5.73
CA VAL A 62 8.18 17.66 6.21
C VAL A 62 9.03 18.44 5.22
N PRO A 63 9.65 19.56 5.64
CA PRO A 63 10.57 20.34 4.80
C PRO A 63 11.74 19.49 4.29
N VAL A 64 12.30 19.88 3.13
CA VAL A 64 13.38 19.15 2.46
C VAL A 64 14.59 18.91 3.35
N ASP A 65 15.00 19.93 4.09
CA ASP A 65 16.12 19.89 5.05
C ASP A 65 15.83 19.05 6.31
N ARG A 66 14.58 18.61 6.49
CA ARG A 66 14.14 17.83 7.64
C ARG A 66 13.78 16.37 7.29
N LYS A 67 13.92 15.96 6.04
CA LYS A 67 13.57 14.61 5.58
C LYS A 67 14.34 13.52 6.33
N GLU A 68 15.66 13.65 6.39
CA GLU A 68 16.51 12.70 7.12
C GLU A 68 16.27 12.73 8.64
N PRO A 69 16.21 13.89 9.30
CA PRO A 69 15.82 13.96 10.71
C PRO A 69 14.46 13.34 11.00
N ALA A 70 13.47 13.50 10.13
CA ALA A 70 12.14 12.91 10.32
C ALA A 70 12.20 11.37 10.25
N ARG A 71 12.94 10.81 9.28
CA ARG A 71 13.19 9.36 9.18
C ARG A 71 13.89 8.82 10.42
N ALA A 72 14.97 9.45 10.83
CA ALA A 72 15.71 9.06 12.02
C ALA A 72 14.87 9.15 13.30
N GLY A 73 14.03 10.20 13.40
CA GLY A 73 13.10 10.37 14.51
C GLY A 73 12.03 9.29 14.57
N LEU A 74 11.46 8.90 13.41
CA LEU A 74 10.51 7.81 13.30
C LEU A 74 11.14 6.48 13.76
N ILE A 75 12.32 6.17 13.27
CA ILE A 75 13.04 4.94 13.62
C ILE A 75 13.33 4.91 15.14
N ARG A 76 13.83 6.00 15.68
CA ARG A 76 14.11 6.11 17.12
C ARG A 76 12.83 5.91 17.93
N ALA A 77 11.77 6.65 17.61
CA ALA A 77 10.50 6.54 18.31
C ALA A 77 9.91 5.13 18.26
N ALA A 78 10.00 4.46 17.11
CA ALA A 78 9.52 3.09 16.97
C ALA A 78 10.33 2.08 17.80
N LYS A 79 11.63 2.32 17.99
CA LYS A 79 12.47 1.48 18.85
C LYS A 79 12.19 1.69 20.32
N GLU A 80 11.98 2.93 20.74
CA GLU A 80 11.88 3.34 22.14
C GLU A 80 10.44 3.28 22.69
N THR A 81 9.41 3.27 21.81
CA THR A 81 8.02 3.33 22.21
C THR A 81 7.35 1.97 22.04
N ASP A 82 6.61 1.56 23.06
CA ASP A 82 5.63 0.48 22.93
C ASP A 82 4.29 1.07 22.47
N PHE A 83 3.87 0.70 21.28
CA PHE A 83 2.60 1.16 20.70
C PHE A 83 1.40 0.31 21.14
N GLY A 84 1.62 -0.80 21.86
CA GLY A 84 0.57 -1.70 22.30
C GLY A 84 -0.25 -2.25 21.12
N GLY A 85 -1.54 -1.94 21.09
CA GLY A 85 -2.44 -2.37 20.00
C GLY A 85 -2.59 -1.37 18.86
N THR A 86 -1.86 -0.25 18.88
CA THR A 86 -1.91 0.77 17.84
C THR A 86 -1.03 0.38 16.66
N SER A 87 -1.60 0.39 15.46
CA SER A 87 -0.87 0.07 14.23
C SER A 87 0.09 1.20 13.85
N LEU A 88 1.35 0.85 13.59
CA LEU A 88 2.35 1.81 13.12
C LEU A 88 2.39 1.83 11.59
N TRP A 89 2.08 2.98 11.03
CA TRP A 89 2.16 3.23 9.59
C TRP A 89 3.21 4.29 9.29
N THR A 90 3.72 4.31 8.08
CA THR A 90 4.57 5.40 7.60
C THR A 90 4.17 5.84 6.20
N ARG A 91 4.03 7.16 6.00
CA ARG A 91 3.93 7.75 4.67
C ARG A 91 5.32 8.12 4.20
N VAL A 92 5.82 7.36 3.23
CA VAL A 92 7.12 7.61 2.61
C VAL A 92 7.06 8.80 1.64
N ASN A 93 8.20 9.29 1.22
CA ASN A 93 8.26 10.28 0.16
C ASN A 93 7.72 9.72 -1.16
N SER A 94 7.30 10.59 -2.08
CA SER A 94 6.78 10.16 -3.40
C SER A 94 7.82 9.35 -4.16
N LEU A 95 7.36 8.44 -5.04
CA LEU A 95 8.25 7.55 -5.80
C LEU A 95 9.19 8.30 -6.76
N GLU A 96 8.87 9.55 -7.10
CA GLU A 96 9.70 10.43 -7.91
C GLU A 96 10.76 11.18 -7.09
N SER A 97 10.72 11.06 -5.76
CA SER A 97 11.65 11.78 -4.89
C SER A 97 12.98 11.04 -4.74
N PRO A 98 14.08 11.76 -4.48
CA PRO A 98 15.38 11.12 -4.23
C PRO A 98 15.46 10.40 -2.87
N TRP A 99 14.48 10.60 -1.97
CA TRP A 99 14.52 10.08 -0.60
C TRP A 99 13.79 8.76 -0.39
N VAL A 100 12.86 8.37 -1.29
CA VAL A 100 11.99 7.22 -1.08
C VAL A 100 12.74 5.90 -0.94
N LEU A 101 13.82 5.72 -1.68
CA LEU A 101 14.63 4.50 -1.60
C LEU A 101 15.27 4.35 -0.22
N ASP A 102 15.88 5.44 0.27
CA ASP A 102 16.48 5.48 1.61
C ASP A 102 15.42 5.35 2.70
N ASP A 103 14.22 5.93 2.49
CA ASP A 103 13.10 5.76 3.42
C ASP A 103 12.76 4.28 3.59
N LEU A 104 12.53 3.58 2.48
CA LEU A 104 12.15 2.17 2.51
C LEU A 104 13.28 1.30 3.05
N GLU A 105 14.52 1.49 2.60
CA GLU A 105 15.65 0.67 3.02
C GLU A 105 15.90 0.80 4.52
N GLN A 106 16.00 2.02 5.04
CA GLN A 106 16.33 2.24 6.45
C GLN A 106 15.18 1.84 7.38
N ILE A 107 13.93 2.21 7.02
CA ILE A 107 12.78 1.90 7.87
C ILE A 107 12.56 0.39 7.95
N VAL A 108 12.60 -0.31 6.82
CA VAL A 108 12.39 -1.77 6.82
C VAL A 108 13.52 -2.49 7.55
N ALA A 109 14.78 -2.05 7.37
CA ALA A 109 15.93 -2.67 8.05
C ALA A 109 15.89 -2.48 9.58
N GLU A 110 15.42 -1.33 10.05
CA GLU A 110 15.56 -0.93 11.44
C GLU A 110 14.32 -1.21 12.30
N ILE A 111 13.13 -1.15 11.69
CA ILE A 111 11.84 -1.25 12.38
C ILE A 111 10.77 -2.02 11.59
N GLY A 112 11.15 -2.79 10.58
CA GLY A 112 10.21 -3.52 9.73
C GLY A 112 9.34 -4.52 10.49
N ASP A 113 9.83 -5.08 11.58
CA ASP A 113 9.10 -5.97 12.48
C ASP A 113 7.93 -5.27 13.20
N LYS A 114 8.01 -3.95 13.40
CA LYS A 114 6.98 -3.12 14.04
C LYS A 114 6.10 -2.37 13.05
N LEU A 115 6.53 -2.24 11.80
CA LEU A 115 5.83 -1.50 10.77
C LEU A 115 4.72 -2.35 10.14
N ASP A 116 3.49 -1.89 10.19
CA ASP A 116 2.35 -2.61 9.62
C ASP A 116 2.09 -2.23 8.16
N VAL A 117 2.19 -0.94 7.85
CA VAL A 117 1.79 -0.41 6.54
C VAL A 117 2.75 0.68 6.07
N VAL A 118 3.15 0.59 4.81
CA VAL A 118 3.75 1.69 4.06
C VAL A 118 2.67 2.39 3.25
N MET A 119 2.48 3.67 3.50
CA MET A 119 1.56 4.52 2.75
C MET A 119 2.33 5.24 1.63
N VAL A 120 1.93 4.96 0.39
CA VAL A 120 2.58 5.50 -0.82
C VAL A 120 1.75 6.66 -1.35
N PRO A 121 2.28 7.89 -1.36
CA PRO A 121 1.59 9.05 -1.89
C PRO A 121 1.64 9.09 -3.42
N LYS A 122 0.73 9.82 -4.03
CA LYS A 122 0.71 10.17 -5.46
C LYS A 122 0.80 8.96 -6.39
N VAL A 123 0.14 7.86 -6.02
CA VAL A 123 0.08 6.65 -6.84
C VAL A 123 -0.75 6.94 -8.10
N GLU A 124 -0.20 6.68 -9.27
CA GLU A 124 -0.83 6.95 -10.56
C GLU A 124 -1.21 5.71 -11.35
N GLY A 125 -0.60 4.55 -11.04
CA GLY A 125 -0.91 3.32 -11.74
C GLY A 125 -0.47 2.06 -11.02
N ALA A 126 -0.81 0.92 -11.59
CA ALA A 126 -0.41 -0.40 -11.10
C ALA A 126 1.11 -0.57 -11.02
N TRP A 127 1.86 0.08 -11.91
CA TRP A 127 3.33 0.03 -11.94
C TRP A 127 3.98 0.57 -10.67
N ASP A 128 3.42 1.62 -10.05
CA ASP A 128 3.91 2.17 -8.80
C ASP A 128 3.81 1.15 -7.68
N ILE A 129 2.67 0.47 -7.61
CA ILE A 129 2.43 -0.58 -6.62
C ILE A 129 3.33 -1.79 -6.88
N HIS A 130 3.50 -2.20 -8.13
CA HIS A 130 4.40 -3.30 -8.48
C HIS A 130 5.86 -3.01 -8.13
N TYR A 131 6.30 -1.76 -8.31
CA TYR A 131 7.64 -1.34 -7.93
C TYR A 131 7.85 -1.44 -6.41
N VAL A 132 6.95 -0.84 -5.65
CA VAL A 132 7.01 -0.87 -4.17
C VAL A 132 6.92 -2.31 -3.64
N ASP A 133 6.03 -3.12 -4.20
CA ASP A 133 5.83 -4.51 -3.79
C ASP A 133 7.11 -5.35 -3.97
N ARG A 134 7.77 -5.22 -5.12
CA ARG A 134 9.03 -5.93 -5.39
C ARG A 134 10.18 -5.44 -4.51
N LEU A 135 10.25 -4.15 -4.26
CA LEU A 135 11.28 -3.57 -3.41
C LEU A 135 11.09 -4.00 -1.96
N LEU A 136 9.86 -3.92 -1.44
CA LEU A 136 9.53 -4.41 -0.09
C LEU A 136 9.88 -5.89 0.06
N ALA A 137 9.53 -6.74 -0.90
CA ALA A 137 9.86 -8.16 -0.82
C ALA A 137 11.38 -8.43 -0.68
N GLN A 138 12.22 -7.64 -1.37
CA GLN A 138 13.67 -7.74 -1.25
C GLN A 138 14.17 -7.24 0.09
N LEU A 139 13.64 -6.12 0.57
CA LEU A 139 14.02 -5.53 1.85
C LEU A 139 13.57 -6.40 3.03
N GLU A 140 12.36 -6.95 2.98
CA GLU A 140 11.84 -7.90 3.97
C GLU A 140 12.69 -9.17 4.04
N ALA A 141 13.05 -9.74 2.88
CA ALA A 141 13.95 -10.89 2.82
C ALA A 141 15.32 -10.58 3.42
N LYS A 142 15.88 -9.39 3.11
CA LYS A 142 17.16 -8.91 3.64
C LYS A 142 17.10 -8.70 5.16
N ALA A 143 15.99 -8.20 5.67
CA ALA A 143 15.76 -7.96 7.09
C ALA A 143 15.29 -9.20 7.85
N GLY A 144 14.95 -10.30 7.17
CA GLY A 144 14.46 -11.54 7.78
C GLY A 144 13.08 -11.40 8.43
N LEU A 145 12.19 -10.60 7.85
CA LEU A 145 10.85 -10.40 8.41
C LEU A 145 9.98 -11.63 8.23
N GLU A 146 9.20 -11.96 9.25
CA GLU A 146 8.28 -13.11 9.23
C GLU A 146 6.90 -12.77 8.64
N ARG A 147 6.54 -11.48 8.62
CA ARG A 147 5.26 -11.00 8.08
C ARG A 147 5.49 -9.92 7.02
N PRO A 148 4.66 -9.88 5.97
CA PRO A 148 4.78 -8.85 4.96
C PRO A 148 4.26 -7.51 5.49
N ILE A 149 4.93 -6.44 5.09
CA ILE A 149 4.46 -5.07 5.29
C ILE A 149 3.38 -4.79 4.24
N LEU A 150 2.25 -4.25 4.67
CA LEU A 150 1.15 -3.91 3.77
C LEU A 150 1.41 -2.57 3.05
N VAL A 151 0.73 -2.37 1.93
CA VAL A 151 0.83 -1.15 1.13
C VAL A 151 -0.51 -0.45 1.08
N HIS A 152 -0.51 0.84 1.40
CA HIS A 152 -1.67 1.72 1.28
C HIS A 152 -1.40 2.78 0.19
N ALA A 153 -2.18 2.77 -0.88
CA ALA A 153 -2.08 3.75 -1.95
C ALA A 153 -2.91 5.01 -1.64
N ILE A 154 -2.32 6.18 -1.80
CA ILE A 154 -3.06 7.45 -1.77
C ILE A 154 -3.32 7.90 -3.21
N LEU A 155 -4.60 8.02 -3.56
CA LEU A 155 -5.06 8.47 -4.86
C LEU A 155 -5.41 9.97 -4.78
N GLU A 156 -4.43 10.79 -5.02
CA GLU A 156 -4.53 12.25 -4.91
C GLU A 156 -4.22 12.97 -6.23
N THR A 157 -3.94 12.21 -7.30
CA THR A 157 -3.80 12.72 -8.67
C THR A 157 -5.00 12.29 -9.52
N SER A 158 -5.30 13.05 -10.59
CA SER A 158 -6.36 12.70 -11.52
C SER A 158 -6.13 11.35 -12.19
N GLN A 159 -4.87 11.02 -12.46
CA GLN A 159 -4.48 9.76 -13.10
C GLN A 159 -4.65 8.59 -12.13
N GLY A 160 -4.25 8.74 -10.86
CA GLY A 160 -4.45 7.72 -9.85
C GLY A 160 -5.93 7.40 -9.64
N VAL A 161 -6.79 8.40 -9.65
CA VAL A 161 -8.26 8.20 -9.58
C VAL A 161 -8.78 7.48 -10.84
N ALA A 162 -8.28 7.82 -12.02
CA ALA A 162 -8.68 7.16 -13.27
C ALA A 162 -8.27 5.68 -13.31
N ASN A 163 -7.14 5.32 -12.70
CA ASN A 163 -6.56 3.98 -12.70
C ASN A 163 -6.89 3.18 -11.42
N LEU A 164 -7.90 3.58 -10.66
CA LEU A 164 -8.27 3.00 -9.36
C LEU A 164 -8.37 1.47 -9.38
N GLU A 165 -9.05 0.89 -10.38
CA GLU A 165 -9.28 -0.56 -10.47
C GLU A 165 -7.97 -1.33 -10.68
N GLU A 166 -7.08 -0.82 -11.51
CA GLU A 166 -5.76 -1.41 -11.75
C GLU A 166 -4.88 -1.34 -10.50
N ILE A 167 -4.87 -0.18 -9.83
CA ILE A 167 -4.13 0.03 -8.59
C ILE A 167 -4.62 -0.92 -7.51
N ALA A 168 -5.94 -1.03 -7.33
CA ALA A 168 -6.53 -1.92 -6.33
C ALA A 168 -6.25 -3.42 -6.59
N ALA A 169 -6.00 -3.79 -7.84
CA ALA A 169 -5.70 -5.18 -8.24
C ALA A 169 -4.21 -5.49 -8.33
N ALA A 170 -3.34 -4.47 -8.18
CA ALA A 170 -1.92 -4.58 -8.51
C ALA A 170 -1.12 -5.48 -7.55
N SER A 171 -1.51 -5.57 -6.28
CA SER A 171 -0.76 -6.33 -5.28
C SER A 171 -1.68 -7.01 -4.26
N PRO A 172 -1.32 -8.22 -3.80
CA PRO A 172 -1.97 -8.85 -2.66
C PRO A 172 -1.69 -8.13 -1.33
N ARG A 173 -0.69 -7.24 -1.27
CA ARG A 173 -0.38 -6.39 -0.12
C ARG A 173 -1.31 -5.20 0.00
N GLY A 174 -2.12 -4.91 -1.00
CA GLY A 174 -3.03 -3.77 -1.03
C GLY A 174 -4.01 -3.82 0.15
N ALA A 175 -3.66 -3.15 1.24
CA ALA A 175 -4.49 -3.10 2.43
C ALA A 175 -5.72 -2.24 2.21
N THR A 176 -5.55 -1.09 1.61
CA THR A 176 -6.61 -0.12 1.35
C THR A 176 -6.18 0.87 0.27
N CYS A 177 -7.16 1.51 -0.33
CA CYS A 177 -6.96 2.61 -1.25
C CYS A 177 -7.79 3.78 -0.70
N SER A 178 -7.16 4.89 -0.36
CA SER A 178 -7.87 6.12 0.01
C SER A 178 -7.76 7.13 -1.12
N SER A 179 -8.89 7.63 -1.58
CA SER A 179 -8.91 8.83 -2.41
C SER A 179 -9.11 10.03 -1.50
N ALA A 180 -8.45 11.14 -1.80
CA ALA A 180 -8.64 12.40 -1.09
C ALA A 180 -10.10 12.89 -1.14
N THR A 181 -10.92 12.32 -2.02
CA THR A 181 -12.31 12.70 -2.27
C THR A 181 -13.35 11.70 -1.75
N SER A 182 -12.97 10.49 -1.30
CA SER A 182 -13.97 9.51 -0.83
C SER A 182 -13.66 8.98 0.57
N ARG A 183 -14.67 9.05 1.45
CA ARG A 183 -14.67 8.45 2.79
C ARG A 183 -14.98 6.95 2.78
N THR A 184 -14.88 6.28 1.63
CA THR A 184 -15.25 4.87 1.50
C THR A 184 -14.01 4.02 1.31
N PRO A 185 -13.71 3.07 2.22
CA PRO A 185 -12.62 2.13 2.01
C PRO A 185 -12.93 1.25 0.79
N CYS A 186 -11.98 1.18 -0.14
CA CYS A 186 -12.08 0.34 -1.32
C CYS A 186 -12.00 -1.14 -0.87
N ARG A 187 -13.14 -1.83 -0.80
CA ARG A 187 -13.16 -3.27 -0.63
C ARG A 187 -12.80 -3.92 -1.96
N SER A 188 -11.65 -4.53 -2.07
CA SER A 188 -11.35 -5.46 -3.17
C SER A 188 -12.17 -6.74 -2.99
N THR A 189 -13.47 -6.69 -3.27
CA THR A 189 -14.26 -7.91 -3.45
C THR A 189 -14.03 -8.41 -4.86
N ALA A 190 -12.94 -9.12 -5.10
CA ALA A 190 -12.82 -9.99 -6.24
C ALA A 190 -13.83 -11.14 -6.08
N ARG A 191 -15.11 -10.89 -6.34
CA ARG A 191 -16.09 -11.94 -6.54
C ARG A 191 -15.69 -12.72 -7.78
N SER A 192 -15.18 -13.93 -7.59
CA SER A 192 -15.10 -14.93 -8.66
C SER A 192 -16.50 -15.14 -9.22
N ARG A 193 -16.78 -14.57 -10.38
CA ARG A 193 -17.93 -15.01 -11.19
C ARG A 193 -17.60 -16.41 -11.69
N ARG A 194 -18.06 -17.42 -10.98
CA ARG A 194 -18.24 -18.75 -11.54
C ARG A 194 -19.27 -18.61 -12.68
N ALA A 195 -18.78 -18.65 -13.90
CA ALA A 195 -19.63 -18.87 -15.06
C ALA A 195 -20.27 -20.25 -14.92
N ARG A 196 -21.57 -20.29 -14.60
CA ARG A 196 -22.39 -21.49 -14.83
C ARG A 196 -22.52 -21.63 -16.34
N ALA A 197 -21.87 -22.62 -16.92
CA ALA A 197 -22.22 -23.10 -18.24
C ALA A 197 -23.58 -23.81 -18.12
N SER A 198 -24.63 -23.18 -18.62
CA SER A 198 -25.88 -23.83 -18.92
C SER A 198 -25.87 -24.18 -20.42
N SER A 199 -25.86 -25.45 -20.69
CA SER A 199 -26.14 -26.05 -22.02
C SER A 199 -27.55 -25.63 -22.47
N GLY A 200 -27.64 -24.99 -23.63
CA GLY A 200 -28.91 -24.68 -24.29
C GLY A 200 -28.68 -24.58 -25.77
N SER A 201 -29.21 -25.54 -26.47
CA SER A 201 -29.19 -25.77 -27.93
C SER A 201 -29.95 -24.66 -28.68
N GLY A 202 -29.45 -24.33 -29.88
CA GLY A 202 -30.36 -24.04 -31.00
C GLY A 202 -30.41 -22.58 -31.47
N ALA A 203 -30.14 -22.48 -32.77
CA ALA A 203 -30.60 -21.52 -33.77
C ALA A 203 -29.57 -20.49 -34.27
N ARG A 204 -29.18 -20.69 -35.51
CA ARG A 204 -28.57 -19.66 -36.38
C ARG A 204 -29.59 -18.60 -36.76
N PRO A 205 -29.18 -17.37 -36.94
CA PRO A 205 -29.69 -16.60 -38.05
C PRO A 205 -28.60 -16.04 -38.96
N THR A 206 -29.05 -16.00 -40.20
CA THR A 206 -28.55 -15.53 -41.46
C THR A 206 -27.90 -14.16 -41.49
N SER A 207 -26.99 -14.05 -42.45
CA SER A 207 -26.28 -12.91 -42.99
C SER A 207 -27.08 -11.59 -43.15
N ALA A 208 -26.49 -10.49 -42.73
CA ALA A 208 -26.75 -9.20 -43.32
C ALA A 208 -25.44 -8.39 -43.45
N THR A 209 -25.01 -8.26 -44.71
CA THR A 209 -23.95 -7.39 -45.17
C THR A 209 -24.39 -5.92 -45.07
N ALA A 210 -23.67 -5.08 -44.32
CA ALA A 210 -23.77 -3.64 -44.44
C ALA A 210 -22.43 -3.10 -44.93
N ARG A 211 -22.45 -2.53 -46.15
CA ARG A 211 -21.35 -1.78 -46.78
C ARG A 211 -21.24 -0.40 -46.13
N CYS A 212 -20.09 0.00 -45.68
CA CYS A 212 -19.75 1.41 -45.51
C CYS A 212 -18.95 1.88 -46.70
N GLY A 213 -19.46 2.91 -47.40
CA GLY A 213 -18.74 3.69 -48.38
C GLY A 213 -18.19 4.98 -47.78
N PRO A 214 -17.21 5.62 -48.45
CA PRO A 214 -16.42 6.71 -47.86
C PRO A 214 -17.07 8.09 -48.12
N ALA A 215 -16.88 8.97 -47.17
CA ALA A 215 -16.79 10.43 -47.37
C ALA A 215 -15.87 11.00 -46.30
#